data_c808fee1e7664e2a1827bf224bbe4b1b
#
_entry.id   c808fee1e7664e2a1827bf224bbe4b1b
#
_cell.length_a   1.000
_cell.length_b   1.000
_cell.length_c   1.000
_cell.angle_alpha   90.00
_cell.angle_beta   90.00
_cell.angle_gamma   90.00
#
_symmetry.space_group_name_H-M   'P 1'
#
loop_
_entity.id
_entity.type
_entity.pdbx_description
1 polymer ?
#
loop_
_entity_poly.entity_id
_entity_poly.type
_entity_poly.pdbx_seq_one_letter_code
_entity_poly.pdbx_strand_id
1 'polypeptide(L)'
;MPFFEGKPRKISDKRGMEIDDAVLTITEADAVKMEWPLHRFFLQFLFLFALLFFVGILVRIGYLNIVKGGEYQLKAEHNSLREIVIPAPRGIFYDRFGKSLVTNEPSIDVVIIPIDLPKETEKRDAIESMLVSTFSVDEQVVRDLFASLAPRSIQPVLLKEKISQEEMILFLSRNRDLPGVSLYKTTGRRYTDSVIFSHLLGYEGKIRKEELLLHPDYLMTDSIGKQGIEKSYDEVLRGKNGFTRAEVDALGHVKQGLGIVPPVPGSDLILNIDALLQKKVFDELQLLLEKKNLKQAAAIVMDPRDGAVRAMVSLPSYDNNLFAGGISSENYKTLTDDASLPLFNRALSGEYPPGSTIKPVIATAALAENVINQSTMVNGLGGILKVGNFSFRDWTAHGTSTVRQAIAESNDIFFYTIGGGYGGIAGLGMDRMKKYENLFGYGERTGIDIGGEATGFIPSPLWKKEKVGERWYIGDDYHAAIGQGFITATPLQILNSINTIANGGTLYKPKIVSQVRSTEGVVTKLPTEILRSNFVNPDILRIVREGMRETVTSGTA
;
A
#
# COMPACT_ATOMS: atom_id res chain seq x y z
N MET A 1 -46.85 57.31 0.30
CA MET A 1 -46.91 57.38 -1.18
C MET A 1 -48.29 57.93 -1.53
N PRO A 2 -48.46 59.15 -2.07
CA PRO A 2 -49.76 59.67 -2.47
C PRO A 2 -50.04 59.29 -3.92
N PHE A 3 -51.25 58.79 -4.12
CA PHE A 3 -51.88 58.47 -5.40
C PHE A 3 -51.99 59.70 -6.32
N PHE A 4 -51.60 59.56 -7.57
CA PHE A 4 -51.86 60.59 -8.59
C PHE A 4 -53.30 60.42 -9.13
N GLU A 5 -54.23 61.26 -8.65
CA GLU A 5 -55.51 61.51 -9.32
C GLU A 5 -55.30 62.50 -10.49
N GLY A 6 -55.20 61.98 -11.72
CA GLY A 6 -55.27 62.78 -12.94
C GLY A 6 -56.69 62.84 -13.46
N LYS A 7 -57.39 63.95 -13.31
CA LYS A 7 -58.70 64.15 -13.92
C LYS A 7 -58.61 64.18 -15.46
N PRO A 8 -59.50 63.51 -16.16
CA PRO A 8 -59.51 63.56 -17.65
C PRO A 8 -59.94 64.94 -18.13
N ARG A 9 -59.18 65.56 -19.06
CA ARG A 9 -59.56 66.80 -19.79
C ARG A 9 -60.50 66.41 -20.91
N LYS A 10 -61.74 66.91 -20.81
CA LYS A 10 -62.69 66.96 -21.96
C LYS A 10 -62.20 67.95 -22.96
N ILE A 11 -61.99 67.57 -24.22
CA ILE A 11 -61.85 68.47 -25.37
C ILE A 11 -63.25 68.68 -25.86
N SER A 12 -63.75 69.93 -25.70
CA SER A 12 -65.00 70.35 -26.31
C SER A 12 -64.70 70.86 -27.73
N ASP A 13 -65.14 70.21 -28.75
CA ASP A 13 -65.21 70.76 -30.08
C ASP A 13 -66.58 71.41 -30.24
N LYS A 14 -66.57 72.76 -30.44
CA LYS A 14 -67.77 73.58 -30.75
C LYS A 14 -68.02 73.52 -32.26
N ARG A 15 -68.86 72.60 -32.70
CA ARG A 15 -69.71 72.84 -33.88
C ARG A 15 -71.02 72.12 -33.69
N GLY A 16 -72.09 72.90 -33.62
CA GLY A 16 -73.42 72.37 -33.51
C GLY A 16 -73.82 71.59 -34.77
N MET A 17 -74.29 70.43 -34.56
CA MET A 17 -75.11 69.68 -35.48
C MET A 17 -76.25 69.03 -34.73
N GLU A 18 -77.44 69.15 -35.28
CA GLU A 18 -78.69 68.69 -34.66
C GLU A 18 -78.78 67.17 -34.51
N ILE A 19 -79.55 66.81 -33.51
CA ILE A 19 -79.52 65.42 -32.89
C ILE A 19 -80.43 64.42 -33.66
N ASP A 20 -80.79 64.60 -34.90
CA ASP A 20 -81.76 63.70 -35.53
C ASP A 20 -81.27 62.71 -36.58
N ASP A 21 -80.01 62.74 -36.99
CA ASP A 21 -79.58 61.89 -38.14
C ASP A 21 -78.40 60.91 -37.81
N ALA A 22 -78.16 60.61 -36.56
CA ALA A 22 -77.07 59.69 -36.20
C ALA A 22 -77.52 58.48 -35.45
N VAL A 23 -78.51 57.77 -35.98
CA VAL A 23 -78.73 56.38 -35.65
C VAL A 23 -78.46 55.56 -36.89
N LEU A 24 -77.35 54.98 -36.95
CA LEU A 24 -76.98 53.77 -37.63
C LEU A 24 -75.52 53.81 -38.10
N THR A 25 -74.81 52.79 -37.64
CA THR A 25 -73.50 52.26 -37.98
C THR A 25 -72.37 52.61 -37.04
N ILE A 26 -72.42 52.07 -35.83
CA ILE A 26 -71.18 51.80 -35.08
C ILE A 26 -70.77 50.38 -35.53
N THR A 27 -69.86 50.29 -36.48
CA THR A 27 -69.06 49.07 -36.69
C THR A 27 -67.96 49.05 -35.65
N GLU A 28 -67.64 47.86 -35.12
CA GLU A 28 -66.68 47.56 -34.04
C GLU A 28 -65.21 48.01 -34.28
N ALA A 29 -64.99 48.95 -35.24
CA ALA A 29 -63.65 49.37 -35.66
C ALA A 29 -63.12 50.62 -34.96
N ASP A 30 -63.95 51.40 -34.27
CA ASP A 30 -63.51 52.64 -33.58
C ASP A 30 -63.49 52.51 -32.08
N ALA A 31 -62.73 51.55 -31.58
CA ALA A 31 -62.26 51.58 -30.18
C ALA A 31 -61.31 52.79 -30.04
N VAL A 32 -61.83 53.89 -29.50
CA VAL A 32 -61.00 55.02 -29.13
C VAL A 32 -59.90 54.57 -28.23
N LYS A 33 -58.69 54.47 -28.75
CA LYS A 33 -57.49 54.25 -27.94
C LYS A 33 -57.36 55.49 -27.04
N MET A 34 -57.62 55.31 -25.78
CA MET A 34 -57.42 56.31 -24.77
C MET A 34 -55.91 56.39 -24.49
N GLU A 35 -55.24 57.30 -25.17
CA GLU A 35 -53.82 57.57 -24.95
C GLU A 35 -53.69 58.38 -23.67
N TRP A 36 -53.12 57.75 -22.68
CA TRP A 36 -52.72 58.48 -21.47
C TRP A 36 -51.38 59.14 -21.74
N PRO A 37 -51.28 60.48 -21.72
CA PRO A 37 -50.02 61.17 -21.93
C PRO A 37 -49.09 60.83 -20.78
N LEU A 38 -48.10 59.99 -21.05
CA LEU A 38 -47.02 59.71 -20.07
C LEU A 38 -46.31 61.02 -19.75
N HIS A 39 -46.22 61.33 -18.47
CA HIS A 39 -45.60 62.57 -18.02
C HIS A 39 -44.14 62.57 -18.45
N ARG A 40 -43.63 63.66 -19.07
CA ARG A 40 -42.25 63.76 -19.55
C ARG A 40 -41.20 63.35 -18.50
N PHE A 41 -41.48 63.62 -17.24
CA PHE A 41 -40.64 63.23 -16.12
C PHE A 41 -40.52 61.68 -15.97
N PHE A 42 -41.60 60.93 -16.18
CA PHE A 42 -41.60 59.46 -16.14
C PHE A 42 -40.80 58.88 -17.30
N LEU A 43 -40.90 59.42 -18.50
CA LEU A 43 -40.10 59.04 -19.64
C LEU A 43 -38.60 59.32 -19.44
N GLN A 44 -38.28 60.49 -18.85
CA GLN A 44 -36.89 60.84 -18.50
C GLN A 44 -36.33 59.88 -17.42
N PHE A 45 -37.14 59.54 -16.43
CA PHE A 45 -36.76 58.59 -15.38
C PHE A 45 -36.52 57.18 -15.95
N LEU A 46 -37.42 56.72 -16.85
CA LEU A 46 -37.28 55.42 -17.50
C LEU A 46 -36.03 55.39 -18.37
N PHE A 47 -35.79 56.49 -19.13
CA PHE A 47 -34.56 56.60 -19.94
C PHE A 47 -33.29 56.63 -19.10
N LEU A 48 -33.29 57.38 -17.99
CA LEU A 48 -32.15 57.41 -17.04
C LEU A 48 -31.90 56.03 -16.41
N PHE A 49 -32.97 55.33 -16.01
CA PHE A 49 -32.87 53.98 -15.47
C PHE A 49 -32.31 53.00 -16.51
N ALA A 50 -32.82 53.04 -17.73
CA ALA A 50 -32.30 52.22 -18.84
C ALA A 50 -30.83 52.52 -19.15
N LEU A 51 -30.45 53.82 -19.13
CA LEU A 51 -29.07 54.24 -19.33
C LEU A 51 -28.14 53.74 -18.22
N LEU A 52 -28.54 53.87 -16.95
CA LEU A 52 -27.78 53.37 -15.82
C LEU A 52 -27.65 51.83 -15.83
N PHE A 53 -28.73 51.15 -16.22
CA PHE A 53 -28.69 49.69 -16.40
C PHE A 53 -27.73 49.29 -17.53
N PHE A 54 -27.78 50.01 -18.65
CA PHE A 54 -26.86 49.76 -19.76
C PHE A 54 -25.40 50.05 -19.40
N VAL A 55 -25.12 51.15 -18.68
CA VAL A 55 -23.79 51.47 -18.16
C VAL A 55 -23.34 50.37 -17.18
N GLY A 56 -24.22 49.86 -16.29
CA GLY A 56 -23.93 48.74 -15.42
C GLY A 56 -23.52 47.47 -16.17
N ILE A 57 -24.22 47.16 -17.27
CA ILE A 57 -23.85 46.02 -18.15
C ILE A 57 -22.48 46.26 -18.79
N LEU A 58 -22.21 47.47 -19.34
CA LEU A 58 -20.91 47.78 -19.93
C LEU A 58 -19.75 47.66 -18.92
N VAL A 59 -19.94 48.21 -17.72
CA VAL A 59 -18.96 48.07 -16.62
C VAL A 59 -18.75 46.59 -16.26
N ARG A 60 -19.83 45.81 -16.19
CA ARG A 60 -19.74 44.38 -15.92
C ARG A 60 -19.03 43.61 -17.01
N ILE A 61 -19.30 43.91 -18.28
CA ILE A 61 -18.60 43.31 -19.43
C ILE A 61 -17.11 43.69 -19.39
N GLY A 62 -16.81 45.00 -19.16
CA GLY A 62 -15.43 45.47 -19.00
C GLY A 62 -14.69 44.73 -17.85
N TYR A 63 -15.33 44.60 -16.72
CA TYR A 63 -14.79 43.84 -15.58
C TYR A 63 -14.52 42.37 -15.94
N LEU A 64 -15.47 41.70 -16.59
CA LEU A 64 -15.32 40.29 -16.99
C LEU A 64 -14.23 40.11 -18.05
N ASN A 65 -14.09 41.04 -19.03
CA ASN A 65 -13.09 40.93 -20.07
C ASN A 65 -11.69 41.37 -19.62
N ILE A 66 -11.57 42.49 -18.89
CA ILE A 66 -10.25 43.06 -18.54
C ILE A 66 -9.72 42.48 -17.23
N VAL A 67 -10.55 42.42 -16.19
CA VAL A 67 -10.09 41.96 -14.86
C VAL A 67 -10.13 40.44 -14.71
N LYS A 68 -11.18 39.79 -15.21
CA LYS A 68 -11.40 38.37 -15.14
C LYS A 68 -11.09 37.61 -16.44
N GLY A 69 -10.79 38.31 -17.52
CA GLY A 69 -10.56 37.71 -18.83
C GLY A 69 -9.47 36.65 -18.85
N GLY A 70 -8.33 36.91 -18.22
CA GLY A 70 -7.24 35.93 -18.12
C GLY A 70 -7.60 34.69 -17.32
N GLU A 71 -8.36 34.84 -16.23
CA GLU A 71 -8.85 33.70 -15.42
C GLU A 71 -9.86 32.85 -16.23
N TYR A 72 -10.76 33.49 -16.94
CA TYR A 72 -11.75 32.80 -17.79
C TYR A 72 -11.12 32.16 -19.03
N GLN A 73 -10.11 32.80 -19.60
CA GLN A 73 -9.36 32.25 -20.72
C GLN A 73 -8.61 30.97 -20.30
N LEU A 74 -7.91 31.00 -19.16
CA LEU A 74 -7.26 29.81 -18.62
C LEU A 74 -8.27 28.70 -18.32
N LYS A 75 -9.44 29.03 -17.76
CA LYS A 75 -10.51 28.06 -17.54
C LYS A 75 -11.08 27.50 -18.84
N ALA A 76 -11.22 28.33 -19.87
CA ALA A 76 -11.69 27.89 -21.17
C ALA A 76 -10.66 26.99 -21.87
N GLU A 77 -9.38 27.34 -21.80
CA GLU A 77 -8.28 26.50 -22.32
C GLU A 77 -8.23 25.15 -21.59
N HIS A 78 -8.34 25.13 -20.26
CA HIS A 78 -8.44 23.90 -19.50
C HIS A 78 -9.70 23.07 -19.83
N ASN A 79 -10.82 23.70 -20.08
CA ASN A 79 -12.06 23.01 -20.44
C ASN A 79 -12.10 22.54 -21.92
N SER A 80 -11.25 23.10 -22.78
CA SER A 80 -11.15 22.70 -24.19
C SER A 80 -10.11 21.59 -24.43
N LEU A 81 -9.32 21.21 -23.40
CA LEU A 81 -8.29 20.20 -23.49
C LEU A 81 -8.73 18.92 -22.77
N ARG A 82 -8.70 17.81 -23.47
CA ARG A 82 -8.86 16.47 -22.90
C ARG A 82 -7.53 15.76 -22.91
N GLU A 83 -7.09 15.35 -21.73
CA GLU A 83 -5.91 14.50 -21.57
C GLU A 83 -6.37 13.04 -21.37
N ILE A 84 -6.01 12.21 -22.35
CA ILE A 84 -6.22 10.75 -22.27
C ILE A 84 -4.93 10.14 -21.76
N VAL A 85 -5.00 9.52 -20.60
CA VAL A 85 -3.83 8.97 -19.90
C VAL A 85 -3.25 7.78 -20.67
N ILE A 86 -1.91 7.76 -20.79
CA ILE A 86 -1.13 6.61 -21.27
C ILE A 86 -0.39 6.07 -20.05
N PRO A 87 -0.78 4.90 -19.49
CA PRO A 87 -0.13 4.34 -18.32
C PRO A 87 1.35 4.10 -18.54
N ALA A 88 2.18 4.44 -17.55
CA ALA A 88 3.60 4.13 -17.58
C ALA A 88 3.83 2.64 -17.32
N PRO A 89 4.73 1.99 -18.07
CA PRO A 89 5.19 0.64 -17.71
C PRO A 89 5.87 0.67 -16.34
N ARG A 90 5.47 -0.25 -15.46
CA ARG A 90 6.05 -0.38 -14.11
C ARG A 90 7.43 -1.01 -14.19
N GLY A 91 8.40 -0.58 -13.35
CA GLY A 91 9.75 -1.14 -13.27
C GLY A 91 9.75 -2.65 -12.98
N ILE A 92 10.80 -3.35 -13.37
CA ILE A 92 10.93 -4.82 -13.30
C ILE A 92 11.83 -5.20 -12.12
N PHE A 93 11.61 -6.38 -11.54
CA PHE A 93 12.49 -6.95 -10.51
C PHE A 93 13.44 -7.94 -11.14
N TYR A 94 14.71 -7.82 -10.80
CA TYR A 94 15.75 -8.77 -11.16
C TYR A 94 16.37 -9.37 -9.88
N ASP A 95 16.75 -10.62 -9.93
CA ASP A 95 17.58 -11.22 -8.91
C ASP A 95 19.01 -10.64 -8.96
N ARG A 96 19.87 -11.05 -8.03
CA ARG A 96 21.26 -10.57 -7.95
C ARG A 96 22.11 -10.90 -9.16
N PHE A 97 21.69 -11.83 -10.01
CA PHE A 97 22.37 -12.26 -11.22
C PHE A 97 21.73 -11.73 -12.52
N GLY A 98 20.68 -10.92 -12.41
CA GLY A 98 19.98 -10.33 -13.53
C GLY A 98 18.86 -11.19 -14.11
N LYS A 99 18.44 -12.28 -13.43
CA LYS A 99 17.25 -13.03 -13.82
C LYS A 99 16.00 -12.21 -13.49
N SER A 100 15.12 -12.01 -14.47
CA SER A 100 13.84 -11.35 -14.26
C SER A 100 12.91 -12.21 -13.40
N LEU A 101 12.32 -11.61 -12.36
CA LEU A 101 11.35 -12.23 -11.45
C LEU A 101 9.91 -11.79 -11.72
N VAL A 102 9.76 -10.73 -12.50
CA VAL A 102 8.46 -10.20 -12.94
C VAL A 102 8.61 -9.62 -14.33
N THR A 103 7.54 -9.67 -15.11
CA THR A 103 7.46 -9.06 -16.45
C THR A 103 6.19 -8.23 -16.57
N ASN A 104 6.20 -7.28 -17.49
CA ASN A 104 5.00 -6.54 -17.89
C ASN A 104 4.49 -7.14 -19.21
N GLU A 105 3.24 -7.59 -19.20
CA GLU A 105 2.58 -8.11 -20.40
C GLU A 105 1.58 -7.07 -20.92
N PRO A 106 1.40 -6.91 -22.23
CA PRO A 106 0.34 -6.08 -22.76
C PRO A 106 -1.02 -6.52 -22.22
N SER A 107 -1.81 -5.59 -21.76
CA SER A 107 -3.15 -5.81 -21.23
C SER A 107 -4.13 -4.79 -21.82
N ILE A 108 -5.41 -5.12 -21.79
CA ILE A 108 -6.48 -4.22 -22.23
C ILE A 108 -7.54 -4.20 -21.14
N ASP A 109 -7.85 -2.98 -20.68
CA ASP A 109 -8.90 -2.72 -19.72
C ASP A 109 -10.12 -2.10 -20.42
N VAL A 110 -11.32 -2.37 -19.92
CA VAL A 110 -12.56 -1.72 -20.36
C VAL A 110 -12.87 -0.60 -19.39
N VAL A 111 -12.99 0.61 -19.93
CA VAL A 111 -13.34 1.79 -19.14
C VAL A 111 -14.60 2.46 -19.68
N ILE A 112 -15.33 3.08 -18.75
CA ILE A 112 -16.48 3.93 -19.07
C ILE A 112 -16.09 5.38 -18.91
N ILE A 113 -16.39 6.20 -19.92
CA ILE A 113 -16.19 7.64 -19.90
C ILE A 113 -17.56 8.29 -19.72
N PRO A 114 -17.89 8.79 -18.52
CA PRO A 114 -19.26 9.20 -18.20
C PRO A 114 -19.84 10.29 -19.09
N ILE A 115 -19.01 11.26 -19.51
CA ILE A 115 -19.46 12.38 -20.37
C ILE A 115 -19.87 11.92 -21.76
N ASP A 116 -19.31 10.82 -22.26
CA ASP A 116 -19.57 10.27 -23.58
C ASP A 116 -20.78 9.30 -23.59
N LEU A 117 -21.37 9.01 -22.42
CA LEU A 117 -22.57 8.16 -22.32
C LEU A 117 -23.83 8.88 -22.82
N PRO A 118 -24.76 8.17 -23.47
CA PRO A 118 -26.06 8.74 -23.87
C PRO A 118 -26.81 9.28 -22.64
N LYS A 119 -27.60 10.34 -22.85
CA LYS A 119 -28.46 10.90 -21.81
C LYS A 119 -29.76 10.12 -21.65
N GLU A 120 -30.19 9.43 -22.70
CA GLU A 120 -31.43 8.64 -22.72
C GLU A 120 -31.26 7.36 -21.93
N THR A 121 -32.16 7.12 -20.97
CA THR A 121 -32.11 5.96 -20.07
C THR A 121 -32.16 4.65 -20.85
N GLU A 122 -33.04 4.52 -21.84
CA GLU A 122 -33.17 3.31 -22.65
C GLU A 122 -31.89 2.92 -23.37
N LYS A 123 -31.12 3.90 -23.86
CA LYS A 123 -29.82 3.66 -24.51
C LYS A 123 -28.75 3.25 -23.48
N ARG A 124 -28.80 3.81 -22.27
CA ARG A 124 -27.90 3.43 -21.19
C ARG A 124 -28.13 2.00 -20.74
N ASP A 125 -29.40 1.61 -20.54
CA ASP A 125 -29.79 0.26 -20.16
C ASP A 125 -29.37 -0.78 -21.23
N ALA A 126 -29.45 -0.41 -22.50
CA ALA A 126 -28.96 -1.23 -23.60
C ALA A 126 -27.42 -1.41 -23.54
N ILE A 127 -26.67 -0.34 -23.23
CA ILE A 127 -25.22 -0.41 -23.04
C ILE A 127 -24.88 -1.31 -21.83
N GLU A 128 -25.57 -1.13 -20.69
CA GLU A 128 -25.36 -1.97 -19.48
C GLU A 128 -25.57 -3.46 -19.81
N SER A 129 -26.68 -3.81 -20.43
CA SER A 129 -26.98 -5.20 -20.81
C SER A 129 -25.95 -5.79 -21.77
N MET A 130 -25.44 -4.97 -22.67
CA MET A 130 -24.43 -5.38 -23.62
C MET A 130 -23.06 -5.60 -22.96
N LEU A 131 -22.67 -4.74 -22.00
CA LEU A 131 -21.45 -4.89 -21.22
C LEU A 131 -21.47 -6.17 -20.39
N VAL A 132 -22.60 -6.47 -19.74
CA VAL A 132 -22.81 -7.72 -18.99
C VAL A 132 -22.60 -8.94 -19.90
N SER A 133 -23.24 -8.95 -21.08
CA SER A 133 -23.17 -10.09 -22.00
C SER A 133 -21.83 -10.25 -22.70
N THR A 134 -21.12 -9.13 -22.99
CA THR A 134 -19.85 -9.15 -23.72
C THR A 134 -18.67 -9.51 -22.80
N PHE A 135 -18.66 -8.96 -21.59
CA PHE A 135 -17.53 -9.09 -20.69
C PHE A 135 -17.79 -10.03 -19.51
N SER A 136 -18.92 -10.70 -19.46
CA SER A 136 -19.30 -11.63 -18.38
C SER A 136 -19.13 -11.02 -16.98
N VAL A 137 -19.50 -9.76 -16.82
CA VAL A 137 -19.49 -9.03 -15.55
C VAL A 137 -20.85 -9.19 -14.88
N ASP A 138 -20.87 -9.28 -13.56
CA ASP A 138 -22.11 -9.33 -12.79
C ASP A 138 -22.99 -8.10 -13.06
N GLU A 139 -24.27 -8.32 -13.35
CA GLU A 139 -25.23 -7.28 -13.69
C GLU A 139 -25.37 -6.24 -12.58
N GLN A 140 -25.34 -6.66 -11.30
CA GLN A 140 -25.45 -5.75 -10.18
C GLN A 140 -24.23 -4.84 -10.07
N VAL A 141 -23.02 -5.37 -10.33
CA VAL A 141 -21.78 -4.59 -10.36
C VAL A 141 -21.83 -3.52 -11.44
N VAL A 142 -22.34 -3.84 -12.63
CA VAL A 142 -22.48 -2.86 -13.72
C VAL A 142 -23.49 -1.78 -13.34
N ARG A 143 -24.65 -2.14 -12.78
CA ARG A 143 -25.68 -1.18 -12.34
C ARG A 143 -25.16 -0.25 -11.25
N ASP A 144 -24.48 -0.78 -10.24
CA ASP A 144 -23.91 0.01 -9.13
C ASP A 144 -22.84 0.97 -9.65
N LEU A 145 -22.03 0.51 -10.61
CA LEU A 145 -21.04 1.35 -11.27
C LEU A 145 -21.72 2.51 -12.01
N PHE A 146 -22.71 2.22 -12.87
CA PHE A 146 -23.43 3.25 -13.62
C PHE A 146 -24.16 4.25 -12.70
N ALA A 147 -24.73 3.79 -11.59
CA ALA A 147 -25.35 4.65 -10.57
C ALA A 147 -24.35 5.58 -9.87
N SER A 148 -23.09 5.16 -9.76
CA SER A 148 -22.02 5.93 -9.11
C SER A 148 -21.34 6.96 -10.02
N LEU A 149 -21.59 6.91 -11.34
CA LEU A 149 -20.94 7.80 -12.32
C LEU A 149 -21.36 9.25 -12.16
N ALA A 150 -20.40 10.16 -12.17
CA ALA A 150 -20.65 11.60 -12.27
C ALA A 150 -20.90 11.96 -13.75
N PRO A 151 -22.12 12.36 -14.18
CA PRO A 151 -22.52 12.44 -15.61
C PRO A 151 -21.68 13.39 -16.49
N ARG A 152 -20.96 14.33 -15.85
CA ARG A 152 -20.10 15.30 -16.55
C ARG A 152 -18.60 15.00 -16.39
N SER A 153 -18.25 13.85 -15.81
CA SER A 153 -16.86 13.47 -15.63
C SER A 153 -16.25 13.04 -16.96
N ILE A 154 -15.09 13.59 -17.25
CA ILE A 154 -14.22 13.17 -18.37
C ILE A 154 -13.26 12.05 -17.94
N GLN A 155 -13.19 11.78 -16.63
CA GLN A 155 -12.29 10.76 -16.11
C GLN A 155 -12.84 9.37 -16.41
N PRO A 156 -12.01 8.48 -16.98
CA PRO A 156 -12.41 7.11 -17.21
C PRO A 156 -12.61 6.37 -15.89
N VAL A 157 -13.68 5.59 -15.84
CA VAL A 157 -13.99 4.69 -14.71
C VAL A 157 -13.83 3.26 -15.17
N LEU A 158 -13.05 2.49 -14.44
CA LEU A 158 -12.75 1.10 -14.77
C LEU A 158 -14.00 0.23 -14.60
N LEU A 159 -14.34 -0.55 -15.64
CA LEU A 159 -15.36 -1.59 -15.59
C LEU A 159 -14.75 -2.98 -15.38
N LYS A 160 -13.78 -3.34 -16.21
CA LYS A 160 -13.11 -4.65 -16.16
C LYS A 160 -11.64 -4.53 -16.56
N GLU A 161 -10.79 -5.17 -15.77
CA GLU A 161 -9.36 -5.28 -16.05
C GLU A 161 -9.07 -6.51 -16.91
N LYS A 162 -7.99 -6.44 -17.66
CA LYS A 162 -7.37 -7.58 -18.35
C LYS A 162 -8.36 -8.45 -19.12
N ILE A 163 -9.11 -7.84 -20.05
CA ILE A 163 -10.03 -8.60 -20.89
C ILE A 163 -9.28 -9.61 -21.76
N SER A 164 -9.92 -10.74 -22.02
CA SER A 164 -9.38 -11.78 -22.90
C SER A 164 -9.36 -11.32 -24.36
N GLN A 165 -8.54 -11.97 -25.16
CA GLN A 165 -8.50 -11.71 -26.61
C GLN A 165 -9.87 -12.00 -27.26
N GLU A 166 -10.60 -12.98 -26.76
CA GLU A 166 -11.95 -13.32 -27.24
C GLU A 166 -12.95 -12.21 -26.92
N GLU A 167 -12.96 -11.69 -25.69
CA GLU A 167 -13.80 -10.57 -25.29
C GLU A 167 -13.49 -9.30 -26.09
N MET A 168 -12.20 -9.03 -26.33
CA MET A 168 -11.77 -7.91 -27.16
C MET A 168 -12.31 -8.04 -28.62
N ILE A 169 -12.16 -9.23 -29.23
CA ILE A 169 -12.64 -9.48 -30.58
C ILE A 169 -14.17 -9.35 -30.63
N LEU A 170 -14.86 -9.89 -29.63
CA LEU A 170 -16.32 -9.83 -29.54
C LEU A 170 -16.79 -8.37 -29.43
N PHE A 171 -16.13 -7.58 -28.58
CA PHE A 171 -16.43 -6.15 -28.44
C PHE A 171 -16.20 -5.39 -29.76
N LEU A 172 -15.03 -5.55 -30.38
CA LEU A 172 -14.70 -4.86 -31.62
C LEU A 172 -15.57 -5.26 -32.82
N SER A 173 -16.05 -6.52 -32.85
CA SER A 173 -16.88 -7.02 -33.93
C SER A 173 -18.35 -6.55 -33.85
N ARG A 174 -18.88 -6.40 -32.61
CA ARG A 174 -20.28 -6.08 -32.37
C ARG A 174 -20.53 -4.63 -31.96
N ASN A 175 -19.53 -4.00 -31.34
CA ASN A 175 -19.75 -2.81 -30.53
C ASN A 175 -18.63 -1.77 -30.68
N ARG A 176 -18.00 -1.69 -31.85
CA ARG A 176 -16.84 -0.81 -32.10
C ARG A 176 -17.06 0.66 -31.70
N ASP A 177 -18.30 1.12 -31.77
CA ASP A 177 -18.66 2.53 -31.57
C ASP A 177 -19.69 2.71 -30.43
N LEU A 178 -19.60 1.92 -29.35
CA LEU A 178 -20.42 2.12 -28.16
C LEU A 178 -20.08 3.45 -27.49
N PRO A 179 -21.02 4.43 -27.45
CA PRO A 179 -20.76 5.70 -26.81
C PRO A 179 -20.40 5.53 -25.33
N GLY A 180 -19.32 6.15 -24.90
CA GLY A 180 -18.90 6.13 -23.51
C GLY A 180 -18.17 4.85 -23.05
N VAL A 181 -17.92 3.88 -23.93
CA VAL A 181 -17.14 2.67 -23.61
C VAL A 181 -15.87 2.66 -24.45
N SER A 182 -14.73 2.47 -23.80
CA SER A 182 -13.42 2.47 -24.46
C SER A 182 -12.52 1.34 -23.96
N LEU A 183 -11.67 0.86 -24.88
CA LEU A 183 -10.62 -0.10 -24.55
C LEU A 183 -9.32 0.66 -24.29
N TYR A 184 -8.79 0.55 -23.08
CA TYR A 184 -7.52 1.15 -22.68
C TYR A 184 -6.41 0.13 -22.76
N LYS A 185 -5.39 0.44 -23.57
CA LYS A 185 -4.14 -0.34 -23.57
C LYS A 185 -3.37 -0.01 -22.30
N THR A 186 -3.05 -1.05 -21.56
CA THR A 186 -2.32 -0.98 -20.30
C THR A 186 -1.28 -2.10 -20.26
N THR A 187 -0.57 -2.23 -19.16
CA THR A 187 0.35 -3.33 -18.91
C THR A 187 -0.08 -4.08 -17.66
N GLY A 188 -0.29 -5.39 -17.80
CA GLY A 188 -0.53 -6.27 -16.67
C GLY A 188 0.78 -6.80 -16.09
N ARG A 189 0.83 -6.99 -14.79
CA ARG A 189 1.95 -7.62 -14.09
C ARG A 189 1.88 -9.14 -14.24
N ARG A 190 3.03 -9.79 -14.49
CA ARG A 190 3.17 -11.25 -14.45
C ARG A 190 4.38 -11.63 -13.60
N TYR A 191 4.11 -12.32 -12.52
CA TYR A 191 5.13 -12.81 -11.59
C TYR A 191 5.61 -14.19 -12.05
N THR A 192 6.91 -14.29 -12.31
CA THR A 192 7.56 -15.55 -12.65
C THR A 192 7.77 -16.36 -11.38
N ASP A 193 7.50 -17.67 -11.40
CA ASP A 193 7.58 -18.53 -10.21
C ASP A 193 6.82 -17.93 -8.99
N SER A 194 5.62 -17.38 -9.24
CA SER A 194 4.86 -16.53 -8.34
C SER A 194 4.72 -17.07 -6.93
N VAL A 195 4.43 -18.37 -6.78
CA VAL A 195 4.27 -19.03 -5.47
C VAL A 195 5.56 -19.02 -4.65
N ILE A 196 6.73 -19.12 -5.32
CA ILE A 196 8.06 -19.16 -4.67
C ILE A 196 8.44 -17.79 -4.10
N PHE A 197 8.00 -16.71 -4.76
CA PHE A 197 8.36 -15.34 -4.42
C PHE A 197 7.21 -14.53 -3.83
N SER A 198 6.07 -15.14 -3.56
CA SER A 198 4.83 -14.43 -3.21
C SER A 198 4.98 -13.41 -2.09
N HIS A 199 5.47 -13.83 -0.94
CA HIS A 199 5.61 -12.97 0.24
C HIS A 199 6.72 -11.92 0.09
N LEU A 200 7.71 -12.19 -0.77
CA LEU A 200 8.82 -11.30 -1.04
C LEU A 200 8.40 -10.17 -1.99
N LEU A 201 7.91 -10.54 -3.19
CA LEU A 201 7.55 -9.58 -4.21
C LEU A 201 6.25 -8.85 -3.86
N GLY A 202 5.30 -9.58 -3.26
CA GLY A 202 3.96 -9.05 -3.04
C GLY A 202 3.19 -8.96 -4.36
N TYR A 203 2.25 -8.03 -4.44
CA TYR A 203 1.43 -7.82 -5.63
C TYR A 203 0.99 -6.35 -5.73
N GLU A 204 0.64 -5.93 -6.93
CA GLU A 204 -0.05 -4.68 -7.20
C GLU A 204 -1.56 -4.91 -7.39
N GLY A 205 -2.33 -3.87 -7.26
CA GLY A 205 -3.75 -3.86 -7.55
C GLY A 205 -4.29 -2.44 -7.66
N LYS A 206 -5.49 -2.28 -8.20
CA LYS A 206 -6.07 -0.93 -8.39
C LYS A 206 -6.15 -0.16 -7.08
N ILE A 207 -5.91 1.14 -7.19
CA ILE A 207 -6.00 2.06 -6.06
C ILE A 207 -7.45 2.15 -5.59
N ARG A 208 -7.66 2.17 -4.26
CA ARG A 208 -8.97 2.37 -3.66
C ARG A 208 -9.19 3.84 -3.35
N LYS A 209 -10.44 4.24 -3.14
CA LYS A 209 -10.81 5.64 -2.81
C LYS A 209 -10.08 6.15 -1.56
N GLU A 210 -9.93 5.30 -0.56
CA GLU A 210 -9.24 5.64 0.69
C GLU A 210 -7.73 5.84 0.48
N GLU A 211 -7.12 5.03 -0.39
CA GLU A 211 -5.70 5.14 -0.74
C GLU A 211 -5.44 6.38 -1.59
N LEU A 212 -6.39 6.75 -2.47
CA LEU A 212 -6.29 7.94 -3.30
C LEU A 212 -6.22 9.23 -2.48
N LEU A 213 -6.84 9.27 -1.30
CA LEU A 213 -6.74 10.40 -0.38
C LEU A 213 -5.31 10.60 0.16
N LEU A 214 -4.54 9.51 0.25
CA LEU A 214 -3.13 9.53 0.69
C LEU A 214 -2.17 9.75 -0.48
N HIS A 215 -2.62 9.50 -1.70
CA HIS A 215 -1.83 9.58 -2.93
C HIS A 215 -2.56 10.41 -4.00
N PRO A 216 -2.65 11.74 -3.83
CA PRO A 216 -3.47 12.61 -4.69
C PRO A 216 -2.96 12.72 -6.14
N ASP A 217 -1.75 12.27 -6.41
CA ASP A 217 -1.11 12.21 -7.73
C ASP A 217 -1.40 10.91 -8.50
N TYR A 218 -2.21 10.00 -7.91
CA TYR A 218 -2.72 8.81 -8.58
C TYR A 218 -4.09 9.06 -9.20
N LEU A 219 -4.41 8.27 -10.23
CA LEU A 219 -5.74 8.20 -10.84
C LEU A 219 -6.47 6.94 -10.35
N MET A 220 -7.79 6.97 -10.39
CA MET A 220 -8.61 5.78 -10.03
C MET A 220 -8.35 4.56 -10.90
N THR A 221 -7.74 4.77 -12.08
CA THR A 221 -7.33 3.70 -13.00
C THR A 221 -5.92 3.18 -12.75
N ASP A 222 -5.15 3.84 -11.89
CA ASP A 222 -3.78 3.44 -11.59
C ASP A 222 -3.74 2.21 -10.69
N SER A 223 -2.64 1.46 -10.78
CA SER A 223 -2.31 0.37 -9.87
C SER A 223 -1.30 0.85 -8.84
N ILE A 224 -1.45 0.37 -7.61
CA ILE A 224 -0.54 0.65 -6.50
C ILE A 224 -0.07 -0.67 -5.87
N GLY A 225 1.16 -0.71 -5.39
CA GLY A 225 1.67 -1.87 -4.65
C GLY A 225 0.91 -2.10 -3.35
N LYS A 226 0.39 -3.31 -3.14
CA LYS A 226 -0.43 -3.67 -1.97
C LYS A 226 0.37 -4.37 -0.88
N GLN A 227 1.33 -5.17 -1.25
CA GLN A 227 2.19 -5.93 -0.33
C GLN A 227 3.61 -6.06 -0.88
N GLY A 228 4.53 -6.53 -0.04
CA GLY A 228 5.89 -6.88 -0.44
C GLY A 228 6.70 -5.71 -0.98
N ILE A 229 7.67 -6.03 -1.84
CA ILE A 229 8.51 -5.04 -2.53
C ILE A 229 7.67 -4.13 -3.42
N GLU A 230 6.59 -4.64 -4.04
CA GLU A 230 5.66 -3.84 -4.84
C GLU A 230 5.14 -2.64 -4.04
N LYS A 231 4.81 -2.84 -2.75
CA LYS A 231 4.33 -1.76 -1.88
C LYS A 231 5.45 -0.86 -1.39
N SER A 232 6.56 -1.45 -0.94
CA SER A 232 7.63 -0.67 -0.30
C SER A 232 8.38 0.25 -1.26
N TYR A 233 8.41 -0.13 -2.55
CA TYR A 233 9.08 0.62 -3.62
C TYR A 233 8.12 1.15 -4.69
N ASP A 234 6.84 1.31 -4.33
CA ASP A 234 5.80 1.69 -5.29
C ASP A 234 6.12 2.98 -6.06
N GLU A 235 6.57 4.03 -5.38
CA GLU A 235 6.95 5.31 -5.99
C GLU A 235 8.09 5.18 -7.01
N VAL A 236 9.04 4.28 -6.76
CA VAL A 236 10.17 4.01 -7.64
C VAL A 236 9.73 3.22 -8.87
N LEU A 237 8.80 2.28 -8.66
CA LEU A 237 8.34 1.33 -9.66
C LEU A 237 7.30 1.89 -10.62
N ARG A 238 6.42 2.80 -10.17
CA ARG A 238 5.22 3.21 -10.93
C ARG A 238 5.51 4.01 -12.19
N GLY A 239 6.63 4.76 -12.24
CA GLY A 239 6.92 5.69 -13.33
C GLY A 239 6.03 6.92 -13.34
N LYS A 240 5.93 7.58 -14.49
CA LYS A 240 5.07 8.75 -14.70
C LYS A 240 4.22 8.54 -15.93
N ASN A 241 2.90 8.62 -15.78
CA ASN A 241 1.96 8.49 -16.89
C ASN A 241 2.21 9.57 -17.97
N GLY A 242 2.04 9.16 -19.22
CA GLY A 242 1.96 10.05 -20.36
C GLY A 242 0.52 10.46 -20.66
N PHE A 243 0.35 11.34 -21.65
CA PHE A 243 -0.96 11.83 -22.06
C PHE A 243 -1.04 12.03 -23.56
N THR A 244 -2.17 11.65 -24.15
CA THR A 244 -2.57 12.17 -25.46
C THR A 244 -3.45 13.38 -25.21
N ARG A 245 -3.04 14.54 -25.73
CA ARG A 245 -3.79 15.79 -25.64
C ARG A 245 -4.69 15.94 -26.85
N ALA A 246 -5.96 16.20 -26.62
CA ALA A 246 -6.93 16.48 -27.66
C ALA A 246 -7.73 17.73 -27.31
N GLU A 247 -8.00 18.56 -28.31
CA GLU A 247 -8.97 19.63 -28.19
C GLU A 247 -10.38 19.05 -28.27
N VAL A 248 -11.25 19.48 -27.38
CA VAL A 248 -12.65 19.05 -27.32
C VAL A 248 -13.59 20.22 -27.45
N ASP A 249 -14.81 19.96 -27.97
CA ASP A 249 -15.89 20.94 -27.99
C ASP A 249 -16.56 21.09 -26.62
N ALA A 250 -17.56 21.98 -26.53
CA ALA A 250 -18.32 22.22 -25.31
C ALA A 250 -19.10 20.99 -24.80
N LEU A 251 -19.23 19.94 -25.61
CA LEU A 251 -19.86 18.66 -25.29
C LEU A 251 -18.85 17.57 -24.95
N GLY A 252 -17.53 17.88 -25.06
CA GLY A 252 -16.46 16.93 -24.76
C GLY A 252 -16.01 16.06 -25.94
N HIS A 253 -16.53 16.28 -27.15
CA HIS A 253 -16.11 15.51 -28.33
C HIS A 253 -14.77 16.02 -28.88
N VAL A 254 -13.90 15.06 -29.21
CA VAL A 254 -12.56 15.38 -29.77
C VAL A 254 -12.69 16.06 -31.13
N LYS A 255 -12.13 17.26 -31.23
CA LYS A 255 -12.00 18.04 -32.49
C LYS A 255 -10.68 17.79 -33.19
N GLN A 256 -9.59 17.85 -32.44
CA GLN A 256 -8.23 17.73 -32.97
C GLN A 256 -7.26 17.16 -31.93
N GLY A 257 -6.36 16.29 -32.38
CA GLY A 257 -5.21 15.84 -31.54
C GLY A 257 -4.14 16.93 -31.48
N LEU A 258 -3.68 17.26 -30.27
CA LEU A 258 -2.68 18.32 -30.04
C LEU A 258 -1.28 17.74 -29.78
N GLY A 259 -1.13 16.41 -29.71
CA GLY A 259 0.14 15.75 -29.50
C GLY A 259 0.12 14.69 -28.38
N ILE A 260 1.25 14.02 -28.25
CA ILE A 260 1.45 12.95 -27.25
C ILE A 260 2.60 13.34 -26.35
N VAL A 261 2.39 13.28 -25.04
CA VAL A 261 3.44 13.29 -24.03
C VAL A 261 3.69 11.82 -23.67
N PRO A 262 4.86 11.25 -24.01
CA PRO A 262 5.11 9.84 -23.78
C PRO A 262 5.21 9.56 -22.26
N PRO A 263 4.80 8.36 -21.81
CA PRO A 263 5.00 7.96 -20.43
C PRO A 263 6.48 7.73 -20.13
N VAL A 264 6.89 7.96 -18.87
CA VAL A 264 8.22 7.62 -18.38
C VAL A 264 8.10 6.34 -17.56
N PRO A 265 8.69 5.22 -18.00
CA PRO A 265 8.64 3.96 -17.27
C PRO A 265 9.19 4.09 -15.84
N GLY A 266 8.76 3.22 -14.94
CA GLY A 266 9.34 3.12 -13.61
C GLY A 266 10.76 2.57 -13.62
N SER A 267 11.50 2.80 -12.54
CA SER A 267 12.85 2.25 -12.37
C SER A 267 12.79 0.78 -11.98
N ASP A 268 13.75 0.01 -12.47
CA ASP A 268 13.91 -1.39 -12.13
C ASP A 268 14.62 -1.57 -10.77
N LEU A 269 14.31 -2.67 -10.10
CA LEU A 269 14.98 -3.05 -8.86
C LEU A 269 15.84 -4.30 -9.08
N ILE A 270 17.09 -4.24 -8.63
CA ILE A 270 17.98 -5.39 -8.57
C ILE A 270 18.04 -5.83 -7.12
N LEU A 271 17.60 -7.04 -6.85
CA LEU A 271 17.48 -7.60 -5.51
C LEU A 271 18.78 -8.27 -5.07
N ASN A 272 18.97 -8.40 -3.75
CA ASN A 272 20.02 -9.23 -3.17
C ASN A 272 19.69 -10.73 -3.23
N ILE A 273 18.46 -11.06 -3.61
CA ILE A 273 17.93 -12.42 -3.68
C ILE A 273 18.67 -13.22 -4.76
N ASP A 274 18.98 -14.45 -4.42
CA ASP A 274 19.45 -15.48 -5.33
C ASP A 274 18.25 -16.38 -5.67
N ALA A 275 17.76 -16.30 -6.90
CA ALA A 275 16.54 -16.98 -7.31
C ALA A 275 16.66 -18.51 -7.26
N LEU A 276 17.86 -19.06 -7.50
CA LEU A 276 18.09 -20.50 -7.41
C LEU A 276 18.10 -20.97 -5.95
N LEU A 277 18.74 -20.18 -5.07
CA LEU A 277 18.74 -20.46 -3.64
C LEU A 277 17.34 -20.34 -3.05
N GLN A 278 16.59 -19.29 -3.42
CA GLN A 278 15.19 -19.10 -3.01
C GLN A 278 14.35 -20.34 -3.37
N LYS A 279 14.45 -20.79 -4.62
CA LYS A 279 13.74 -21.99 -5.07
C LYS A 279 14.18 -23.23 -4.30
N LYS A 280 15.48 -23.43 -4.10
CA LYS A 280 16.00 -24.59 -3.36
C LYS A 280 15.48 -24.62 -1.92
N VAL A 281 15.50 -23.46 -1.22
CA VAL A 281 14.96 -23.34 0.14
C VAL A 281 13.47 -23.61 0.17
N PHE A 282 12.72 -23.11 -0.82
CA PHE A 282 11.29 -23.36 -0.93
C PHE A 282 10.99 -24.86 -1.11
N ASP A 283 11.63 -25.50 -2.07
CA ASP A 283 11.43 -26.93 -2.38
C ASP A 283 11.76 -27.83 -1.17
N GLU A 284 12.90 -27.58 -0.48
CA GLU A 284 13.31 -28.34 0.70
C GLU A 284 12.35 -28.15 1.89
N LEU A 285 11.84 -26.92 2.08
CA LEU A 285 10.84 -26.69 3.13
C LEU A 285 9.52 -27.40 2.84
N GLN A 286 9.07 -27.43 1.57
CA GLN A 286 7.87 -28.18 1.21
C GLN A 286 8.05 -29.67 1.47
N LEU A 287 9.15 -30.26 1.03
CA LEU A 287 9.46 -31.66 1.28
C LEU A 287 9.52 -31.98 2.79
N LEU A 288 10.09 -31.08 3.57
CA LEU A 288 10.14 -31.24 5.04
C LEU A 288 8.75 -31.20 5.66
N LEU A 289 7.89 -30.24 5.24
CA LEU A 289 6.52 -30.13 5.74
C LEU A 289 5.71 -31.39 5.41
N GLU A 290 5.80 -31.90 4.20
CA GLU A 290 5.16 -33.16 3.78
C GLU A 290 5.66 -34.32 4.63
N LYS A 291 6.98 -34.50 4.73
CA LYS A 291 7.60 -35.60 5.51
C LYS A 291 7.21 -35.58 6.98
N LYS A 292 7.03 -34.38 7.56
CA LYS A 292 6.69 -34.20 8.98
C LYS A 292 5.20 -34.04 9.23
N ASN A 293 4.38 -34.04 8.19
CA ASN A 293 2.94 -33.72 8.25
C ASN A 293 2.66 -32.38 8.95
N LEU A 294 3.47 -31.36 8.62
CA LEU A 294 3.34 -29.99 9.09
C LEU A 294 2.78 -29.11 7.97
N LYS A 295 2.18 -27.96 8.33
CA LYS A 295 1.54 -27.07 7.35
C LYS A 295 2.24 -25.73 7.18
N GLN A 296 3.12 -25.37 8.11
CA GLN A 296 3.67 -24.02 8.19
C GLN A 296 5.17 -24.06 8.44
N ALA A 297 5.91 -23.22 7.71
CA ALA A 297 7.34 -23.03 7.92
C ALA A 297 7.78 -21.64 7.44
N ALA A 298 8.93 -21.19 7.94
CA ALA A 298 9.64 -20.04 7.38
C ALA A 298 11.14 -20.33 7.37
N ALA A 299 11.85 -19.81 6.39
CA ALA A 299 13.30 -19.80 6.35
C ALA A 299 13.82 -18.51 5.73
N ILE A 300 14.94 -18.01 6.26
CA ILE A 300 15.63 -16.82 5.77
C ILE A 300 17.11 -17.13 5.65
N VAL A 301 17.71 -16.73 4.55
CA VAL A 301 19.17 -16.79 4.33
C VAL A 301 19.68 -15.37 4.17
N MET A 302 20.64 -14.97 4.99
CA MET A 302 21.19 -13.62 5.00
C MET A 302 22.72 -13.66 5.05
N ASP A 303 23.35 -12.73 4.35
CA ASP A 303 24.80 -12.56 4.38
C ASP A 303 25.20 -11.75 5.63
N PRO A 304 26.00 -12.31 6.55
CA PRO A 304 26.36 -11.62 7.77
C PRO A 304 27.29 -10.43 7.57
N ARG A 305 27.89 -10.28 6.39
CA ARG A 305 28.87 -9.23 6.09
C ARG A 305 28.23 -7.87 5.80
N ASP A 306 26.95 -7.86 5.37
CA ASP A 306 26.27 -6.64 4.93
C ASP A 306 24.75 -6.62 5.17
N GLY A 307 24.18 -7.68 5.77
CA GLY A 307 22.74 -7.81 6.03
C GLY A 307 21.89 -8.09 4.78
N ALA A 308 22.52 -8.46 3.65
CA ALA A 308 21.79 -8.75 2.42
C ALA A 308 21.02 -10.07 2.51
N VAL A 309 19.71 -10.02 2.30
CA VAL A 309 18.86 -11.22 2.28
C VAL A 309 19.02 -11.92 0.95
N ARG A 310 19.44 -13.21 0.99
CA ARG A 310 19.68 -14.06 -0.18
C ARG A 310 18.49 -14.93 -0.54
N ALA A 311 17.71 -15.32 0.48
CA ALA A 311 16.43 -16.02 0.30
C ALA A 311 15.53 -15.73 1.51
N MET A 312 14.21 -15.67 1.29
CA MET A 312 13.20 -15.54 2.33
C MET A 312 11.93 -16.27 1.90
N VAL A 313 11.60 -17.35 2.60
CA VAL A 313 10.46 -18.22 2.30
C VAL A 313 9.52 -18.23 3.50
N SER A 314 8.23 -18.13 3.21
CA SER A 314 7.14 -18.33 4.18
C SER A 314 6.11 -19.28 3.57
N LEU A 315 5.80 -20.37 4.26
CA LEU A 315 4.86 -21.41 3.82
C LEU A 315 3.67 -21.53 4.81
N PRO A 316 2.45 -21.82 4.30
CA PRO A 316 2.11 -21.87 2.88
C PRO A 316 2.24 -20.50 2.23
N SER A 317 2.36 -20.50 0.93
CA SER A 317 2.43 -19.31 0.07
C SER A 317 1.20 -19.23 -0.83
N TYR A 318 1.13 -18.22 -1.67
CA TYR A 318 0.02 -17.99 -2.59
C TYR A 318 0.54 -17.60 -3.98
N ASP A 319 -0.33 -17.63 -4.99
CA ASP A 319 0.01 -17.15 -6.34
C ASP A 319 -0.29 -15.65 -6.45
N ASN A 320 0.75 -14.80 -6.60
CA ASN A 320 0.59 -13.36 -6.80
C ASN A 320 -0.21 -13.03 -8.06
N ASN A 321 -0.15 -13.89 -9.10
CA ASN A 321 -0.87 -13.66 -10.36
C ASN A 321 -2.39 -13.66 -10.17
N LEU A 322 -2.92 -14.24 -9.08
CA LEU A 322 -4.33 -14.14 -8.73
C LEU A 322 -4.78 -12.70 -8.44
N PHE A 323 -3.84 -11.84 -8.03
CA PHE A 323 -4.12 -10.44 -7.71
C PHE A 323 -3.87 -9.50 -8.91
N ALA A 324 -3.05 -9.93 -9.87
CA ALA A 324 -2.72 -9.16 -11.06
C ALA A 324 -3.92 -9.09 -12.01
N GLY A 325 -4.57 -7.93 -12.07
CA GLY A 325 -5.80 -7.72 -12.84
C GLY A 325 -7.09 -7.95 -12.04
N GLY A 326 -7.00 -7.85 -10.70
CA GLY A 326 -8.11 -8.00 -9.77
C GLY A 326 -8.36 -9.46 -9.37
N ILE A 327 -8.37 -9.72 -8.07
CA ILE A 327 -8.69 -11.04 -7.54
C ILE A 327 -10.21 -11.25 -7.46
N SER A 328 -10.70 -12.41 -7.89
CA SER A 328 -12.11 -12.77 -7.72
C SER A 328 -12.46 -12.94 -6.23
N SER A 329 -13.72 -12.64 -5.87
CA SER A 329 -14.21 -12.83 -4.49
C SER A 329 -14.04 -14.26 -4.01
N GLU A 330 -14.20 -15.26 -4.89
CA GLU A 330 -14.01 -16.66 -4.58
C GLU A 330 -12.55 -16.99 -4.25
N ASN A 331 -11.60 -16.59 -5.10
CA ASN A 331 -10.17 -16.79 -4.86
C ASN A 331 -9.71 -16.07 -3.60
N TYR A 332 -10.17 -14.83 -3.39
CA TYR A 332 -9.84 -14.08 -2.19
C TYR A 332 -10.36 -14.78 -0.93
N LYS A 333 -11.61 -15.24 -0.96
CA LYS A 333 -12.22 -15.98 0.14
C LYS A 333 -11.47 -17.29 0.42
N THR A 334 -11.08 -18.03 -0.61
CA THR A 334 -10.28 -19.25 -0.45
C THR A 334 -8.98 -18.98 0.30
N LEU A 335 -8.28 -17.87 0.00
CA LEU A 335 -7.04 -17.51 0.67
C LEU A 335 -7.25 -16.99 2.10
N THR A 336 -8.36 -16.31 2.38
CA THR A 336 -8.64 -15.73 3.71
C THR A 336 -9.27 -16.71 4.67
N ASP A 337 -10.06 -17.67 4.19
CA ASP A 337 -10.72 -18.70 5.00
C ASP A 337 -9.79 -19.88 5.31
N ASP A 338 -8.63 -19.98 4.63
CA ASP A 338 -7.65 -21.03 4.89
C ASP A 338 -6.99 -20.83 6.26
N ALA A 339 -7.25 -21.78 7.18
CA ALA A 339 -6.72 -21.77 8.54
C ALA A 339 -5.17 -21.81 8.59
N SER A 340 -4.51 -22.21 7.52
CA SER A 340 -3.05 -22.18 7.41
C SER A 340 -2.49 -20.79 7.08
N LEU A 341 -3.37 -19.79 6.82
CA LEU A 341 -3.03 -18.39 6.61
C LEU A 341 -1.96 -18.16 5.51
N PRO A 342 -2.24 -18.48 4.24
CA PRO A 342 -1.27 -18.36 3.15
C PRO A 342 -0.82 -16.93 2.87
N LEU A 343 -1.63 -15.91 3.22
CA LEU A 343 -1.27 -14.49 3.05
C LEU A 343 -0.35 -13.95 4.16
N PHE A 344 -0.15 -14.71 5.24
CA PHE A 344 0.63 -14.28 6.40
C PHE A 344 2.11 -14.55 6.20
N ASN A 345 2.94 -13.49 6.19
CA ASN A 345 4.39 -13.62 6.08
C ASN A 345 5.03 -14.00 7.43
N ARG A 346 5.22 -15.30 7.63
CA ARG A 346 5.78 -15.85 8.89
C ARG A 346 7.22 -15.44 9.16
N ALA A 347 7.97 -15.14 8.11
CA ALA A 347 9.37 -14.72 8.24
C ALA A 347 9.52 -13.34 8.91
N LEU A 348 8.54 -12.44 8.68
CA LEU A 348 8.56 -11.06 9.14
C LEU A 348 7.57 -10.76 10.25
N SER A 349 6.38 -11.38 10.18
CA SER A 349 5.24 -11.04 11.05
C SER A 349 4.94 -12.12 12.09
N GLY A 350 5.49 -13.34 11.94
CA GLY A 350 5.33 -14.41 12.90
C GLY A 350 6.17 -14.13 14.15
N GLU A 351 5.54 -14.12 15.32
CA GLU A 351 6.20 -13.94 16.60
C GLU A 351 6.19 -15.24 17.37
N TYR A 352 7.38 -15.78 17.66
CA TYR A 352 7.57 -17.07 18.27
C TYR A 352 8.52 -16.97 19.48
N PRO A 353 8.36 -17.80 20.52
CA PRO A 353 9.41 -17.94 21.54
C PRO A 353 10.72 -18.34 20.86
N PRO A 354 11.81 -17.58 21.03
CA PRO A 354 13.08 -17.89 20.36
C PRO A 354 13.72 -19.19 20.84
N GLY A 355 13.38 -19.66 22.04
CA GLY A 355 13.97 -20.83 22.62
C GLY A 355 15.48 -20.73 22.73
N SER A 356 16.18 -21.84 22.62
CA SER A 356 17.64 -21.91 22.77
C SER A 356 18.44 -21.09 21.77
N THR A 357 17.80 -20.54 20.71
CA THR A 357 18.49 -19.65 19.77
C THR A 357 18.91 -18.32 20.40
N ILE A 358 18.32 -17.91 21.54
CA ILE A 358 18.70 -16.70 22.28
C ILE A 358 19.95 -16.87 23.12
N LYS A 359 20.30 -18.13 23.48
CA LYS A 359 21.40 -18.45 24.41
C LYS A 359 22.74 -17.81 24.08
N PRO A 360 23.16 -17.69 22.80
CA PRO A 360 24.37 -16.95 22.43
C PRO A 360 24.33 -15.49 22.88
N VAL A 361 23.16 -14.82 22.81
CA VAL A 361 22.99 -13.44 23.28
C VAL A 361 23.08 -13.36 24.81
N ILE A 362 22.44 -14.28 25.53
CA ILE A 362 22.48 -14.34 27.00
C ILE A 362 23.89 -14.66 27.49
N ALA A 363 24.62 -15.58 26.83
CA ALA A 363 26.02 -15.85 27.12
C ALA A 363 26.90 -14.64 26.93
N THR A 364 26.68 -13.88 25.81
CA THR A 364 27.36 -12.64 25.54
C THR A 364 27.12 -11.61 26.67
N ALA A 365 25.87 -11.47 27.10
CA ALA A 365 25.49 -10.58 28.20
C ALA A 365 26.20 -10.96 29.52
N ALA A 366 26.20 -12.25 29.87
CA ALA A 366 26.81 -12.73 31.14
C ALA A 366 28.33 -12.53 31.17
N LEU A 367 29.00 -12.72 30.03
CA LEU A 367 30.43 -12.44 29.89
C LEU A 367 30.73 -10.94 29.95
N ALA A 368 29.93 -10.13 29.28
CA ALA A 368 30.11 -8.68 29.20
C ALA A 368 29.84 -7.95 30.54
N GLU A 369 28.87 -8.47 31.32
CA GLU A 369 28.54 -7.96 32.66
C GLU A 369 29.38 -8.59 33.76
N ASN A 370 30.39 -9.42 33.43
CA ASN A 370 31.25 -10.14 34.35
C ASN A 370 30.49 -11.03 35.36
N VAL A 371 29.30 -11.49 35.00
CA VAL A 371 28.57 -12.52 35.79
C VAL A 371 29.34 -13.85 35.79
N ILE A 372 29.96 -14.15 34.65
CA ILE A 372 30.87 -15.27 34.42
C ILE A 372 32.08 -14.83 33.61
N ASN A 373 33.11 -15.68 33.60
CA ASN A 373 34.22 -15.62 32.63
C ASN A 373 34.29 -16.93 31.82
N GLN A 374 35.21 -17.02 30.88
CA GLN A 374 35.33 -18.20 30.00
C GLN A 374 35.63 -19.50 30.72
N SER A 375 36.23 -19.44 31.93
CA SER A 375 36.63 -20.58 32.75
C SER A 375 35.61 -20.92 33.85
N THR A 376 34.55 -20.10 33.98
CA THR A 376 33.49 -20.35 34.96
C THR A 376 32.80 -21.66 34.63
N MET A 377 32.75 -22.57 35.62
CA MET A 377 32.10 -23.87 35.50
C MET A 377 30.79 -23.87 36.27
N VAL A 378 29.72 -24.34 35.65
CA VAL A 378 28.41 -24.53 36.28
C VAL A 378 28.08 -26.02 36.27
N ASN A 379 27.72 -26.54 37.43
CA ASN A 379 27.30 -27.93 37.55
C ASN A 379 25.87 -28.10 36.99
N GLY A 380 25.68 -29.09 36.12
CA GLY A 380 24.38 -29.38 35.48
C GLY A 380 23.34 -30.02 36.42
N LEU A 381 23.66 -30.23 37.70
CA LEU A 381 22.73 -30.67 38.76
C LEU A 381 21.90 -31.91 38.40
N GLY A 382 22.42 -32.77 37.52
CA GLY A 382 21.67 -33.93 37.04
C GLY A 382 20.42 -33.54 36.23
N GLY A 383 20.40 -32.33 35.62
CA GLY A 383 19.32 -31.85 34.81
C GLY A 383 18.14 -31.22 35.56
N ILE A 384 18.28 -30.91 36.86
CA ILE A 384 17.20 -30.32 37.68
C ILE A 384 17.75 -29.23 38.60
N LEU A 385 17.38 -27.97 38.37
CA LEU A 385 17.64 -26.86 39.28
C LEU A 385 16.44 -26.67 40.21
N LYS A 386 16.65 -26.64 41.52
CA LYS A 386 15.60 -26.48 42.53
C LYS A 386 15.74 -25.17 43.28
N VAL A 387 14.64 -24.42 43.36
CA VAL A 387 14.53 -23.15 44.10
C VAL A 387 13.27 -23.22 44.97
N GLY A 388 13.46 -23.38 46.27
CA GLY A 388 12.35 -23.66 47.19
C GLY A 388 11.60 -24.94 46.78
N ASN A 389 10.31 -24.81 46.54
CA ASN A 389 9.45 -25.93 46.12
C ASN A 389 9.35 -26.06 44.57
N PHE A 390 10.01 -25.19 43.80
CA PHE A 390 9.96 -25.22 42.35
C PHE A 390 11.15 -25.95 41.75
N SER A 391 10.93 -26.65 40.65
CA SER A 391 11.94 -27.41 39.91
C SER A 391 11.95 -26.97 38.45
N PHE A 392 13.10 -26.54 37.97
CA PHE A 392 13.37 -26.17 36.58
C PHE A 392 14.20 -27.29 35.95
N ARG A 393 13.67 -27.88 34.89
CA ARG A 393 14.26 -29.06 34.24
C ARG A 393 15.02 -28.65 32.98
N ASP A 394 16.11 -29.37 32.75
CA ASP A 394 16.80 -29.42 31.48
C ASP A 394 16.18 -30.47 30.56
N TRP A 395 16.44 -30.41 29.28
CA TRP A 395 15.99 -31.41 28.31
C TRP A 395 16.74 -32.74 28.46
N THR A 396 17.96 -32.69 29.03
CA THR A 396 18.76 -33.89 29.44
C THR A 396 19.64 -33.57 30.66
N ALA A 397 20.26 -34.56 31.23
CA ALA A 397 21.23 -34.40 32.33
C ALA A 397 22.61 -34.07 31.75
N HIS A 398 23.07 -32.83 31.95
CA HIS A 398 24.43 -32.41 31.62
C HIS A 398 25.37 -32.52 32.82
N GLY A 399 26.66 -32.68 32.53
CA GLY A 399 27.72 -32.57 33.53
C GLY A 399 28.04 -31.11 33.88
N THR A 400 29.24 -30.88 34.40
CA THR A 400 29.77 -29.54 34.63
C THR A 400 30.23 -28.94 33.30
N SER A 401 29.76 -27.75 32.96
CA SER A 401 30.00 -27.11 31.65
C SER A 401 30.59 -25.73 31.82
N THR A 402 31.47 -25.34 30.91
CA THR A 402 31.86 -23.96 30.64
C THR A 402 30.83 -23.29 29.70
N VAL A 403 30.93 -21.99 29.50
CA VAL A 403 30.02 -21.26 28.60
C VAL A 403 30.01 -21.81 27.17
N ARG A 404 31.16 -22.22 26.63
CA ARG A 404 31.26 -22.82 25.28
C ARG A 404 30.54 -24.16 25.21
N GLN A 405 30.80 -25.04 26.15
CA GLN A 405 30.13 -26.35 26.27
C GLN A 405 28.62 -26.17 26.47
N ALA A 406 28.21 -25.23 27.32
CA ALA A 406 26.80 -24.95 27.58
C ALA A 406 26.04 -24.44 26.31
N ILE A 407 26.70 -23.66 25.46
CA ILE A 407 26.14 -23.30 24.16
C ILE A 407 26.07 -24.52 23.24
N ALA A 408 27.15 -25.29 23.15
CA ALA A 408 27.25 -26.46 22.28
C ALA A 408 26.20 -27.53 22.60
N GLU A 409 25.99 -27.81 23.88
CA GLU A 409 25.08 -28.84 24.40
C GLU A 409 23.67 -28.30 24.69
N SER A 410 23.47 -26.98 24.53
CA SER A 410 22.21 -26.30 24.87
C SER A 410 21.76 -26.53 26.32
N ASN A 411 22.71 -26.50 27.30
CA ASN A 411 22.49 -26.78 28.71
C ASN A 411 21.61 -25.71 29.38
N ASP A 412 20.35 -26.05 29.68
CA ASP A 412 19.39 -25.11 30.30
C ASP A 412 19.79 -24.72 31.72
N ILE A 413 20.34 -25.65 32.51
CA ILE A 413 20.76 -25.37 33.90
C ILE A 413 21.83 -24.27 33.93
N PHE A 414 22.78 -24.31 32.98
CA PHE A 414 23.78 -23.26 32.85
C PHE A 414 23.11 -21.90 32.61
N PHE A 415 22.16 -21.82 31.66
CA PHE A 415 21.48 -20.59 31.31
C PHE A 415 20.51 -20.11 32.38
N TYR A 416 19.83 -20.99 33.11
CA TYR A 416 19.08 -20.62 34.32
C TYR A 416 20.01 -19.95 35.34
N THR A 417 21.18 -20.56 35.59
CA THR A 417 22.16 -20.05 36.56
C THR A 417 22.68 -18.67 36.20
N ILE A 418 23.05 -18.43 34.95
CA ILE A 418 23.56 -17.11 34.54
C ILE A 418 22.45 -16.06 34.33
N GLY A 419 21.20 -16.49 34.04
CA GLY A 419 20.03 -15.62 33.89
C GLY A 419 19.50 -15.13 35.24
N GLY A 420 18.98 -16.03 36.06
CA GLY A 420 18.34 -15.68 37.35
C GLY A 420 19.22 -15.79 38.56
N GLY A 421 20.40 -16.48 38.47
CA GLY A 421 21.33 -16.73 39.57
C GLY A 421 21.07 -18.05 40.30
N TYR A 422 22.16 -18.73 40.66
CA TYR A 422 22.15 -19.94 41.50
C TYR A 422 23.56 -20.31 41.95
N GLY A 423 23.69 -20.96 43.12
CA GLY A 423 24.95 -21.58 43.58
C GLY A 423 26.12 -20.59 43.72
N GLY A 424 25.87 -19.35 44.13
CA GLY A 424 26.87 -18.29 44.28
C GLY A 424 27.10 -17.44 43.06
N ILE A 425 26.45 -17.72 41.93
CA ILE A 425 26.43 -16.86 40.74
C ILE A 425 25.21 -15.93 40.82
N ALA A 426 25.46 -14.62 40.79
CA ALA A 426 24.42 -13.57 40.92
C ALA A 426 23.73 -13.35 39.62
N GLY A 427 23.25 -14.12 38.84
CA GLY A 427 22.56 -13.97 37.57
C GLY A 427 22.45 -12.58 36.94
N LEU A 428 22.07 -12.49 35.71
CA LEU A 428 21.85 -11.20 34.97
C LEU A 428 20.61 -10.46 35.51
N GLY A 429 19.52 -11.17 35.72
CA GLY A 429 18.20 -10.58 35.91
C GLY A 429 17.63 -9.99 34.61
N MET A 430 16.30 -9.79 34.59
CA MET A 430 15.61 -9.37 33.35
C MET A 430 16.13 -8.05 32.74
N ASP A 431 16.46 -7.09 33.57
CA ASP A 431 16.88 -5.75 33.05
C ASP A 431 18.17 -5.84 32.23
N ARG A 432 19.17 -6.63 32.68
CA ARG A 432 20.41 -6.83 31.92
C ARG A 432 20.20 -7.73 30.72
N MET A 433 19.39 -8.77 30.82
CA MET A 433 19.00 -9.59 29.66
C MET A 433 18.34 -8.74 28.60
N LYS A 434 17.30 -7.98 28.94
CA LYS A 434 16.60 -7.05 28.04
C LYS A 434 17.53 -6.04 27.38
N LYS A 435 18.49 -5.47 28.12
CA LYS A 435 19.50 -4.54 27.56
C LYS A 435 20.24 -5.18 26.40
N TYR A 436 20.75 -6.41 26.58
CA TYR A 436 21.50 -7.10 25.53
C TYR A 436 20.59 -7.64 24.42
N GLU A 437 19.42 -8.13 24.72
CA GLU A 437 18.42 -8.51 23.72
C GLU A 437 18.12 -7.35 22.79
N ASN A 438 17.87 -6.15 23.33
CA ASN A 438 17.68 -4.93 22.52
C ASN A 438 18.94 -4.57 21.70
N LEU A 439 20.14 -4.69 22.27
CA LEU A 439 21.39 -4.43 21.56
C LEU A 439 21.57 -5.35 20.35
N PHE A 440 21.08 -6.57 20.42
CA PHE A 440 21.11 -7.56 19.35
C PHE A 440 19.86 -7.53 18.44
N GLY A 441 18.95 -6.54 18.61
CA GLY A 441 17.84 -6.26 17.71
C GLY A 441 16.53 -7.00 18.04
N TYR A 442 16.39 -7.60 19.23
CA TYR A 442 15.10 -8.11 19.69
C TYR A 442 14.22 -6.97 20.22
N GLY A 443 12.90 -7.15 20.16
CA GLY A 443 11.91 -6.22 20.71
C GLY A 443 11.69 -4.93 19.90
N GLU A 444 12.28 -4.82 18.72
CA GLU A 444 12.13 -3.69 17.79
C GLU A 444 12.14 -4.19 16.34
N ARG A 445 11.62 -3.39 15.43
CA ARG A 445 11.69 -3.70 14.00
C ARG A 445 13.14 -3.65 13.52
N THR A 446 13.53 -4.60 12.68
CA THR A 446 14.87 -4.60 12.07
C THR A 446 15.03 -3.49 11.02
N GLY A 447 13.90 -2.95 10.55
CA GLY A 447 13.86 -1.92 9.52
C GLY A 447 14.13 -2.44 8.11
N ILE A 448 13.98 -3.75 7.87
CA ILE A 448 14.08 -4.34 6.53
C ILE A 448 13.24 -3.56 5.52
N ASP A 449 13.71 -3.44 4.30
CA ASP A 449 13.13 -2.64 3.22
C ASP A 449 11.86 -3.25 2.59
N ILE A 450 11.12 -4.04 3.35
CA ILE A 450 9.82 -4.63 3.00
C ILE A 450 8.84 -4.44 4.18
N GLY A 451 7.60 -4.12 3.87
CA GLY A 451 6.60 -3.87 4.91
C GLY A 451 6.07 -5.13 5.62
N GLY A 452 5.34 -4.92 6.73
CA GLY A 452 4.67 -6.00 7.46
C GLY A 452 5.50 -6.64 8.56
N GLU A 453 6.60 -6.02 9.00
CA GLU A 453 7.46 -6.52 10.07
C GLU A 453 6.81 -6.33 11.46
N ALA A 454 6.77 -7.41 12.26
CA ALA A 454 6.39 -7.35 13.67
C ALA A 454 7.59 -6.98 14.56
N THR A 455 7.31 -6.51 15.77
CA THR A 455 8.36 -6.01 16.70
C THR A 455 8.94 -7.09 17.60
N GLY A 456 8.29 -8.26 17.71
CA GLY A 456 8.57 -9.15 18.80
C GLY A 456 8.22 -8.52 20.17
N PHE A 457 8.49 -9.23 21.23
CA PHE A 457 8.20 -8.73 22.56
C PHE A 457 9.25 -9.19 23.57
N ILE A 458 9.79 -8.24 24.36
CA ILE A 458 10.65 -8.49 25.50
C ILE A 458 9.91 -8.05 26.76
N PRO A 459 9.61 -8.95 27.70
CA PRO A 459 8.88 -8.62 28.92
C PRO A 459 9.71 -7.73 29.86
N SER A 460 9.03 -7.19 30.88
CA SER A 460 9.68 -6.53 32.01
C SER A 460 8.89 -6.77 33.30
N PRO A 461 9.51 -6.62 34.47
CA PRO A 461 8.82 -6.75 35.74
C PRO A 461 7.60 -5.81 35.87
N LEU A 462 7.74 -4.56 35.38
CA LEU A 462 6.64 -3.59 35.35
C LEU A 462 5.49 -4.05 34.46
N TRP A 463 5.80 -4.49 33.23
CA TRP A 463 4.80 -4.99 32.29
C TRP A 463 4.03 -6.19 32.87
N LYS A 464 4.74 -7.17 33.50
CA LYS A 464 4.08 -8.33 34.10
C LYS A 464 3.11 -7.90 35.19
N LYS A 465 3.53 -6.98 36.06
CA LYS A 465 2.66 -6.42 37.12
C LYS A 465 1.42 -5.72 36.55
N GLU A 466 1.58 -4.91 35.49
CA GLU A 466 0.48 -4.12 34.92
C GLU A 466 -0.46 -4.94 34.03
N LYS A 467 0.06 -5.88 33.26
CA LYS A 467 -0.71 -6.61 32.25
C LYS A 467 -1.18 -7.98 32.71
N VAL A 468 -0.37 -8.68 33.55
CA VAL A 468 -0.69 -10.01 34.07
C VAL A 468 -1.23 -9.94 35.49
N GLY A 469 -0.94 -8.88 36.23
CA GLY A 469 -1.37 -8.70 37.62
C GLY A 469 -0.48 -9.42 38.63
N GLU A 470 0.67 -9.95 38.22
CA GLU A 470 1.61 -10.71 39.04
C GLU A 470 2.95 -10.01 39.18
N ARG A 471 3.63 -10.22 40.31
CA ARG A 471 5.02 -9.79 40.44
C ARG A 471 5.96 -10.67 39.61
N TRP A 472 7.12 -10.12 39.28
CA TRP A 472 8.22 -10.87 38.67
C TRP A 472 8.89 -11.80 39.69
N TYR A 473 9.15 -13.04 39.28
CA TYR A 473 9.82 -14.04 40.10
C TYR A 473 11.12 -14.50 39.43
N ILE A 474 12.02 -15.08 40.16
CA ILE A 474 13.28 -15.64 39.63
C ILE A 474 13.05 -16.70 38.54
N GLY A 475 11.93 -17.42 38.58
CA GLY A 475 11.53 -18.35 37.53
C GLY A 475 11.25 -17.69 36.20
N ASP A 476 10.80 -16.43 36.20
CA ASP A 476 10.63 -15.67 34.97
C ASP A 476 11.99 -15.35 34.31
N ASP A 477 13.03 -15.03 35.14
CA ASP A 477 14.41 -14.85 34.65
C ASP A 477 14.96 -16.14 34.05
N TYR A 478 14.70 -17.28 34.68
CA TYR A 478 15.12 -18.58 34.17
C TYR A 478 14.51 -18.87 32.79
N HIS A 479 13.21 -18.71 32.67
CA HIS A 479 12.53 -18.94 31.39
C HIS A 479 12.99 -17.94 30.30
N ALA A 480 13.16 -16.66 30.65
CA ALA A 480 13.65 -15.66 29.70
C ALA A 480 15.07 -16.01 29.22
N ALA A 481 15.96 -16.50 30.11
CA ALA A 481 17.32 -16.85 29.74
C ALA A 481 17.45 -17.99 28.71
N ILE A 482 16.41 -18.82 28.57
CA ILE A 482 16.34 -19.88 27.56
C ILE A 482 15.35 -19.55 26.41
N GLY A 483 14.90 -18.29 26.32
CA GLY A 483 14.00 -17.85 25.26
C GLY A 483 12.58 -18.35 25.34
N GLN A 484 12.09 -18.61 26.57
CA GLN A 484 10.74 -19.05 26.88
C GLN A 484 10.01 -18.05 27.81
N GLY A 485 8.82 -18.40 28.27
CA GLY A 485 7.96 -17.50 29.05
C GLY A 485 7.23 -16.51 28.16
N PHE A 486 7.41 -15.21 28.41
CA PHE A 486 6.69 -14.15 27.69
C PHE A 486 7.46 -13.55 26.49
N ILE A 487 8.70 -13.95 26.27
CA ILE A 487 9.52 -13.41 25.17
C ILE A 487 9.07 -13.99 23.83
N THR A 488 8.90 -13.11 22.84
CA THR A 488 8.67 -13.49 21.44
C THR A 488 9.58 -12.72 20.51
N ALA A 489 9.95 -13.36 19.40
CA ALA A 489 10.76 -12.76 18.34
C ALA A 489 10.33 -13.25 16.96
N THR A 490 10.59 -12.45 15.94
CA THR A 490 10.42 -12.90 14.56
C THR A 490 11.61 -13.73 14.09
N PRO A 491 11.43 -14.64 13.11
CA PRO A 491 12.56 -15.37 12.51
C PRO A 491 13.66 -14.44 12.00
N LEU A 492 13.30 -13.27 11.47
CA LEU A 492 14.27 -12.29 11.01
C LEU A 492 15.08 -11.68 12.16
N GLN A 493 14.47 -11.36 13.30
CA GLN A 493 15.18 -10.86 14.48
C GLN A 493 16.16 -11.91 15.01
N ILE A 494 15.73 -13.17 15.11
CA ILE A 494 16.59 -14.28 15.53
C ILE A 494 17.80 -14.38 14.61
N LEU A 495 17.58 -14.42 13.30
CA LEU A 495 18.67 -14.50 12.33
C LEU A 495 19.62 -13.31 12.42
N ASN A 496 19.08 -12.07 12.53
CA ASN A 496 19.89 -10.86 12.59
C ASN A 496 20.77 -10.80 13.85
N SER A 497 20.27 -11.29 14.98
CA SER A 497 21.06 -11.41 16.22
C SER A 497 22.24 -12.39 16.07
N ILE A 498 21.99 -13.54 15.43
CA ILE A 498 23.03 -14.54 15.15
C ILE A 498 24.06 -14.01 14.14
N ASN A 499 23.61 -13.32 13.10
CA ASN A 499 24.49 -12.66 12.14
C ASN A 499 25.40 -11.62 12.82
N THR A 500 24.88 -10.88 13.79
CA THR A 500 25.65 -9.91 14.57
C THR A 500 26.77 -10.57 15.36
N ILE A 501 26.54 -11.73 15.93
CA ILE A 501 27.59 -12.52 16.59
C ILE A 501 28.60 -13.04 15.55
N ALA A 502 28.10 -13.57 14.43
CA ALA A 502 28.92 -14.19 13.39
C ALA A 502 29.91 -13.19 12.74
N ASN A 503 29.47 -11.94 12.52
CA ASN A 503 30.29 -10.90 11.89
C ASN A 503 31.21 -10.13 12.86
N GLY A 504 31.15 -10.42 14.18
CA GLY A 504 32.00 -9.77 15.17
C GLY A 504 31.41 -8.53 15.83
N GLY A 505 30.07 -8.36 15.81
CA GLY A 505 29.37 -7.35 16.63
C GLY A 505 28.81 -6.16 15.87
N THR A 506 28.54 -6.31 14.59
CA THR A 506 27.85 -5.29 13.79
C THR A 506 26.43 -5.73 13.49
N LEU A 507 25.44 -5.02 14.01
CA LEU A 507 24.04 -5.21 13.70
C LEU A 507 23.70 -4.40 12.45
N TYR A 508 23.48 -5.10 11.33
CA TYR A 508 23.06 -4.47 10.08
C TYR A 508 21.54 -4.38 9.98
N LYS A 509 21.06 -3.36 9.29
CA LYS A 509 19.71 -3.31 8.77
C LYS A 509 19.59 -4.34 7.63
N PRO A 510 18.72 -5.35 7.74
CA PRO A 510 18.53 -6.31 6.66
C PRO A 510 18.01 -5.60 5.41
N LYS A 511 18.44 -6.04 4.22
CA LYS A 511 18.01 -5.44 2.96
C LYS A 511 17.77 -6.47 1.87
N ILE A 512 16.69 -6.27 1.12
CA ILE A 512 16.30 -7.09 -0.02
C ILE A 512 16.75 -6.43 -1.32
N VAL A 513 16.56 -5.11 -1.45
CA VAL A 513 16.94 -4.38 -2.66
C VAL A 513 18.40 -3.96 -2.58
N SER A 514 19.15 -4.27 -3.63
CA SER A 514 20.57 -3.94 -3.79
C SER A 514 20.77 -2.63 -4.53
N GLN A 515 20.03 -2.44 -5.62
CA GLN A 515 20.23 -1.34 -6.55
C GLN A 515 18.90 -0.93 -7.20
N VAL A 516 18.80 0.34 -7.56
CA VAL A 516 17.75 0.90 -8.41
C VAL A 516 18.37 1.25 -9.76
N ARG A 517 17.79 0.80 -10.85
CA ARG A 517 18.21 1.11 -12.21
C ARG A 517 17.17 1.97 -12.89
N SER A 518 17.54 3.22 -13.22
CA SER A 518 16.65 4.14 -13.94
C SER A 518 16.44 3.69 -15.39
N THR A 519 15.44 4.26 -16.05
CA THR A 519 15.16 4.06 -17.47
C THR A 519 16.28 4.51 -18.40
N GLU A 520 17.11 5.44 -17.93
CA GLU A 520 18.32 5.91 -18.65
C GLU A 520 19.53 4.97 -18.45
N GLY A 521 19.34 3.87 -17.71
CA GLY A 521 20.39 2.90 -17.42
C GLY A 521 21.32 3.28 -16.25
N VAL A 522 21.05 4.39 -15.56
CA VAL A 522 21.82 4.79 -14.36
C VAL A 522 21.49 3.83 -13.21
N VAL A 523 22.55 3.22 -12.65
CA VAL A 523 22.44 2.27 -11.55
C VAL A 523 22.86 2.95 -10.24
N THR A 524 21.92 3.07 -9.32
CA THR A 524 22.17 3.60 -7.97
C THR A 524 22.22 2.44 -6.98
N LYS A 525 23.38 2.20 -6.35
CA LYS A 525 23.50 1.21 -5.28
C LYS A 525 22.90 1.75 -3.99
N LEU A 526 22.07 0.94 -3.33
CA LEU A 526 21.58 1.26 -1.99
C LEU A 526 22.65 0.95 -0.95
N PRO A 527 22.89 1.84 0.03
CA PRO A 527 23.93 1.67 1.02
C PRO A 527 23.67 0.48 1.95
N THR A 528 24.72 -0.05 2.53
CA THR A 528 24.63 -0.93 3.70
C THR A 528 24.48 -0.06 4.95
N GLU A 529 23.38 -0.23 5.67
CA GLU A 529 23.09 0.53 6.88
C GLU A 529 23.48 -0.27 8.12
N ILE A 530 24.26 0.36 9.00
CA ILE A 530 24.64 -0.17 10.31
C ILE A 530 23.69 0.40 11.35
N LEU A 531 22.94 -0.47 12.04
CA LEU A 531 22.06 -0.06 13.14
C LEU A 531 22.87 0.17 14.42
N ARG A 532 23.76 -0.78 14.74
CA ARG A 532 24.63 -0.74 15.92
C ARG A 532 25.97 -1.41 15.63
N SER A 533 27.04 -0.92 16.26
CA SER A 533 28.35 -1.56 16.21
C SER A 533 29.14 -1.24 17.49
N ASN A 534 30.18 -2.00 17.74
CA ASN A 534 31.12 -1.80 18.86
C ASN A 534 30.46 -1.79 20.26
N PHE A 535 29.34 -2.47 20.45
CA PHE A 535 28.61 -2.51 21.71
C PHE A 535 28.99 -3.71 22.61
N VAL A 536 29.81 -4.63 22.10
CA VAL A 536 30.37 -5.78 22.83
C VAL A 536 31.83 -5.95 22.46
N ASN A 537 32.65 -6.35 23.43
CA ASN A 537 34.05 -6.67 23.19
C ASN A 537 34.19 -7.84 22.19
N PRO A 538 34.98 -7.72 21.12
CA PRO A 538 35.18 -8.78 20.13
C PRO A 538 35.67 -10.12 20.69
N ASP A 539 36.45 -10.11 21.77
CA ASP A 539 36.91 -11.34 22.42
C ASP A 539 35.78 -12.14 23.06
N ILE A 540 34.77 -11.47 23.62
CA ILE A 540 33.56 -12.10 24.13
C ILE A 540 32.80 -12.80 23.00
N LEU A 541 32.63 -12.10 21.89
CA LEU A 541 31.96 -12.66 20.72
C LEU A 541 32.72 -13.84 20.11
N ARG A 542 34.07 -13.82 20.20
CA ARG A 542 34.89 -14.94 19.76
C ARG A 542 34.61 -16.20 20.61
N ILE A 543 34.53 -16.07 21.94
CA ILE A 543 34.20 -17.18 22.85
C ILE A 543 32.82 -17.78 22.51
N VAL A 544 31.82 -16.90 22.28
CA VAL A 544 30.46 -17.31 21.94
C VAL A 544 30.41 -18.03 20.58
N ARG A 545 31.12 -17.49 19.56
CA ARG A 545 31.23 -18.14 18.25
C ARG A 545 31.89 -19.50 18.30
N GLU A 546 32.89 -19.68 19.14
CA GLU A 546 33.52 -20.98 19.36
C GLU A 546 32.49 -21.99 19.90
N GLY A 547 31.67 -21.61 20.91
CA GLY A 547 30.58 -22.45 21.42
C GLY A 547 29.52 -22.76 20.35
N MET A 548 29.12 -21.76 19.53
CA MET A 548 28.21 -21.98 18.41
C MET A 548 28.78 -22.91 17.34
N ARG A 549 30.09 -22.85 17.08
CA ARG A 549 30.76 -23.80 16.19
C ARG A 549 30.74 -25.21 16.77
N GLU A 550 31.02 -25.34 18.07
CA GLU A 550 30.98 -26.63 18.79
C GLU A 550 29.57 -27.27 18.75
N THR A 551 28.49 -26.44 18.71
CA THR A 551 27.10 -26.94 18.53
C THR A 551 26.97 -27.83 17.29
N VAL A 552 27.63 -27.44 16.18
CA VAL A 552 27.57 -28.17 14.90
C VAL A 552 28.60 -29.30 14.83
N THR A 553 29.78 -29.15 15.47
CA THR A 553 30.88 -30.15 15.33
C THR A 553 30.80 -31.31 16.30
N SER A 554 30.22 -31.08 17.49
CA SER A 554 30.16 -32.07 18.57
C SER A 554 28.95 -31.92 19.50
N GLY A 555 28.07 -30.97 19.25
CA GLY A 555 26.90 -30.63 20.07
C GLY A 555 25.59 -31.14 19.53
N THR A 556 24.53 -30.27 19.62
CA THR A 556 23.13 -30.62 19.35
C THR A 556 22.65 -30.39 17.94
N ALA A 557 23.42 -29.78 17.05
CA ALA A 557 23.02 -29.46 15.67
C ALA A 557 23.75 -30.31 14.62
#